data_ee934545276e0891a1b595e44a3a3ab8
#
_entry.id   ee934545276e0891a1b595e44a3a3ab8
#
_cell.length_a   1.000
_cell.length_b   1.000
_cell.length_c   1.000
_cell.angle_alpha   90.00
_cell.angle_beta   90.00
_cell.angle_gamma   90.00
#
_symmetry.space_group_name_H-M   'P 1'
#
loop_
_entity.id
_entity.type
_entity.pdbx_description
1 polymer ?
#
loop_
_entity_poly.entity_id
_entity_poly.type
_entity_poly.pdbx_seq_one_letter_code
_entity_poly.pdbx_strand_id
1 'polypeptide(L)'
;SQNLVKQVSKLKSMNYFKGLGSYFDKIQRMRKLGGMISDELLISKDQVELSASICKVDLVSDIVGEFPELQGIMGGHFAEVQGFDKEIALAISEHYQPVGLDSKTPKKPFSIALALTDKIDTLVGFFGINQKPTSSKDPYALRRSALGVIKLLIDNNKEFKIKDLISYSTSLHKDQGFIFSNESSQKELSDFLMDRLKYYMKEKKIRPEIIEASIKAHGLDHMNKIYKKASTLNGLISKVIGEDII
;
A
#
# COMPACT_ATOMS: atom_id res chain seq x y z
N SER A 1 14.80 21.70 -16.88
CA SER A 1 14.11 20.59 -16.17
C SER A 1 14.15 19.36 -17.06
N GLN A 2 14.65 18.23 -16.53
CA GLN A 2 14.78 17.01 -17.31
C GLN A 2 13.41 16.32 -17.36
N ASN A 3 12.98 15.90 -18.57
CA ASN A 3 11.69 15.24 -18.81
C ASN A 3 11.56 13.95 -17.97
N LEU A 4 10.52 13.84 -17.12
CA LEU A 4 10.32 12.70 -16.20
C LEU A 4 10.32 11.35 -16.93
N VAL A 5 9.63 11.25 -18.07
CA VAL A 5 9.54 10.00 -18.82
C VAL A 5 10.92 9.55 -19.33
N LYS A 6 11.76 10.49 -19.76
CA LYS A 6 13.14 10.20 -20.22
C LYS A 6 14.05 9.76 -19.07
N GLN A 7 13.77 10.18 -17.83
CA GLN A 7 14.55 9.80 -16.64
C GLN A 7 14.23 8.40 -16.14
N VAL A 8 13.11 7.79 -16.53
CA VAL A 8 12.72 6.43 -16.11
C VAL A 8 13.85 5.42 -16.33
N SER A 9 14.61 5.55 -17.42
CA SER A 9 15.71 4.65 -17.74
C SER A 9 16.84 4.66 -16.69
N LYS A 10 17.03 5.76 -15.97
CA LYS A 10 18.04 5.87 -14.90
C LYS A 10 17.73 4.99 -13.69
N LEU A 11 16.47 4.64 -13.47
CA LEU A 11 16.04 3.74 -12.40
C LEU A 11 16.59 2.31 -12.58
N LYS A 12 17.06 1.94 -13.78
CA LYS A 12 17.70 0.64 -14.04
C LYS A 12 19.00 0.45 -13.27
N SER A 13 19.75 1.54 -13.05
CA SER A 13 21.01 1.53 -12.30
C SER A 13 20.80 1.72 -10.80
N MET A 14 19.59 2.05 -10.35
CA MET A 14 19.26 2.19 -8.93
C MET A 14 18.76 0.88 -8.37
N ASN A 15 19.56 0.23 -7.54
CA ASN A 15 19.15 -0.99 -6.86
C ASN A 15 18.01 -0.69 -5.87
N TYR A 16 16.88 -1.41 -6.00
CA TYR A 16 15.79 -1.32 -5.03
C TYR A 16 16.12 -2.13 -3.78
N PHE A 17 16.37 -3.43 -3.96
CA PHE A 17 16.82 -4.31 -2.89
C PHE A 17 17.46 -5.58 -3.47
N LYS A 18 18.43 -6.17 -2.75
CA LYS A 18 19.04 -7.45 -3.14
C LYS A 18 17.98 -8.56 -3.21
N GLY A 19 17.78 -9.12 -4.40
CA GLY A 19 16.75 -10.14 -4.65
C GLY A 19 15.40 -9.59 -5.11
N LEU A 20 15.24 -8.27 -5.22
CA LEU A 20 14.00 -7.61 -5.73
C LEU A 20 14.28 -6.69 -6.92
N GLY A 21 15.53 -6.64 -7.41
CA GLY A 21 15.95 -5.91 -8.59
C GLY A 21 16.14 -4.41 -8.36
N SER A 22 16.01 -3.66 -9.46
CA SER A 22 16.12 -2.21 -9.50
C SER A 22 14.78 -1.50 -9.23
N TYR A 23 14.82 -0.18 -9.03
CA TYR A 23 13.60 0.63 -9.01
C TYR A 23 12.86 0.59 -10.35
N PHE A 24 13.58 0.35 -11.47
CA PHE A 24 12.93 0.13 -12.76
C PHE A 24 12.09 -1.15 -12.74
N ASP A 25 12.61 -2.25 -12.20
CA ASP A 25 11.86 -3.51 -12.08
C ASP A 25 10.62 -3.31 -11.20
N LYS A 26 10.77 -2.59 -10.08
CA LYS A 26 9.67 -2.24 -9.20
C LYS A 26 8.55 -1.47 -9.92
N ILE A 27 8.88 -0.41 -10.65
CA ILE A 27 7.84 0.35 -11.36
C ILE A 27 7.17 -0.45 -12.49
N GLN A 28 7.87 -1.40 -13.13
CA GLN A 28 7.23 -2.28 -14.12
C GLN A 28 6.19 -3.21 -13.45
N ARG A 29 6.46 -3.73 -12.25
CA ARG A 29 5.46 -4.49 -11.48
C ARG A 29 4.32 -3.59 -11.04
N MET A 30 4.64 -2.40 -10.51
CA MET A 30 3.64 -1.42 -10.07
C MET A 30 2.69 -1.02 -11.19
N ARG A 31 3.17 -0.84 -12.43
CA ARG A 31 2.33 -0.55 -13.60
C ARG A 31 1.26 -1.64 -13.80
N LYS A 32 1.68 -2.90 -13.87
CA LYS A 32 0.77 -4.04 -14.09
C LYS A 32 -0.22 -4.22 -12.94
N LEU A 33 0.27 -4.14 -11.69
CA LEU A 33 -0.57 -4.26 -10.50
C LEU A 33 -1.55 -3.08 -10.40
N GLY A 34 -1.10 -1.86 -10.73
CA GLY A 34 -1.94 -0.67 -10.77
C GLY A 34 -3.06 -0.78 -11.81
N GLY A 35 -2.77 -1.40 -12.96
CA GLY A 35 -3.78 -1.70 -13.97
C GLY A 35 -4.90 -2.61 -13.45
N MET A 36 -4.58 -3.63 -12.65
CA MET A 36 -5.60 -4.47 -11.98
C MET A 36 -6.43 -3.68 -10.96
N ILE A 37 -5.78 -2.81 -10.18
CA ILE A 37 -6.45 -1.97 -9.17
C ILE A 37 -7.34 -0.91 -9.83
N SER A 38 -6.96 -0.38 -11.01
CA SER A 38 -7.74 0.61 -11.74
C SER A 38 -9.12 0.11 -12.15
N ASP A 39 -9.23 -1.17 -12.50
CA ASP A 39 -10.50 -1.81 -12.87
C ASP A 39 -11.49 -1.79 -11.69
N GLU A 40 -11.02 -2.09 -10.49
CA GLU A 40 -11.86 -2.07 -9.25
C GLU A 40 -12.26 -0.65 -8.83
N LEU A 41 -11.47 0.35 -9.18
CA LEU A 41 -11.75 1.77 -8.87
C LEU A 41 -12.52 2.49 -9.98
N LEU A 42 -12.73 1.85 -11.13
CA LEU A 42 -13.37 2.40 -12.33
C LEU A 42 -12.68 3.69 -12.82
N ILE A 43 -11.34 3.66 -12.87
CA ILE A 43 -10.50 4.78 -13.34
C ILE A 43 -9.64 4.36 -14.54
N SER A 44 -9.09 5.34 -15.26
CA SER A 44 -8.26 5.08 -16.43
C SER A 44 -7.02 4.26 -16.08
N LYS A 45 -6.92 3.08 -16.65
CA LYS A 45 -5.77 2.19 -16.54
C LYS A 45 -4.50 2.84 -17.06
N ASP A 46 -4.56 3.48 -18.23
CA ASP A 46 -3.40 4.12 -18.84
C ASP A 46 -2.82 5.22 -17.95
N GLN A 47 -3.68 5.99 -17.28
CA GLN A 47 -3.24 7.04 -16.36
C GLN A 47 -2.63 6.46 -15.07
N VAL A 48 -3.17 5.35 -14.52
CA VAL A 48 -2.56 4.66 -13.39
C VAL A 48 -1.20 4.08 -13.78
N GLU A 49 -1.09 3.43 -14.94
CA GLU A 49 0.17 2.89 -15.44
C GLU A 49 1.20 3.99 -15.69
N LEU A 50 0.79 5.13 -16.26
CA LEU A 50 1.66 6.29 -16.44
C LEU A 50 2.17 6.80 -15.07
N SER A 51 1.27 7.01 -14.11
CA SER A 51 1.63 7.44 -12.76
C SER A 51 2.63 6.49 -12.11
N ALA A 52 2.39 5.18 -12.19
CA ALA A 52 3.27 4.15 -11.64
C ALA A 52 4.65 4.14 -12.32
N SER A 53 4.71 4.44 -13.62
CA SER A 53 5.98 4.44 -14.37
C SER A 53 6.91 5.59 -13.97
N ILE A 54 6.38 6.71 -13.50
CA ILE A 54 7.15 7.93 -13.20
C ILE A 54 7.23 8.29 -11.71
N CYS A 55 6.44 7.63 -10.84
CA CYS A 55 6.33 8.01 -9.43
C CYS A 55 7.63 7.86 -8.61
N LYS A 56 8.62 7.13 -9.11
CA LYS A 56 9.92 6.95 -8.45
C LYS A 56 11.05 7.73 -9.14
N VAL A 57 10.75 8.51 -10.16
CA VAL A 57 11.77 9.22 -10.94
C VAL A 57 12.43 10.35 -10.17
N ASP A 58 11.75 10.92 -9.20
CA ASP A 58 12.34 11.94 -8.32
C ASP A 58 13.53 11.42 -7.49
N LEU A 59 13.65 10.11 -7.28
CA LEU A 59 14.79 9.48 -6.60
C LEU A 59 16.12 9.70 -7.33
N VAL A 60 16.11 9.99 -8.65
CA VAL A 60 17.34 10.28 -9.40
C VAL A 60 17.68 11.78 -9.41
N SER A 61 16.95 12.62 -8.68
CA SER A 61 17.24 14.04 -8.55
C SER A 61 18.14 14.33 -7.37
N ASP A 62 19.03 15.32 -7.55
CA ASP A 62 19.95 15.74 -6.49
C ASP A 62 19.17 16.23 -5.23
N ILE A 63 18.04 16.90 -5.43
CA ILE A 63 17.23 17.40 -4.33
C ILE A 63 16.68 16.29 -3.43
N VAL A 64 16.25 15.17 -4.00
CA VAL A 64 15.79 14.02 -3.21
C VAL A 64 16.99 13.24 -2.63
N GLY A 65 18.14 13.29 -3.30
CA GLY A 65 19.39 12.76 -2.76
C GLY A 65 19.84 13.49 -1.49
N GLU A 66 19.71 14.81 -1.44
CA GLU A 66 20.04 15.65 -0.27
C GLU A 66 18.93 15.64 0.79
N PHE A 67 17.65 15.61 0.36
CA PHE A 67 16.45 15.68 1.22
C PHE A 67 15.53 14.49 0.96
N PRO A 68 15.84 13.30 1.50
CA PRO A 68 15.04 12.08 1.27
C PRO A 68 13.58 12.17 1.70
N GLU A 69 13.25 13.06 2.63
CA GLU A 69 11.87 13.32 3.07
C GLU A 69 10.99 13.96 2.00
N LEU A 70 11.57 14.50 0.95
CA LEU A 70 10.87 15.09 -0.20
C LEU A 70 10.48 14.05 -1.26
N GLN A 71 10.78 12.78 -1.06
CA GLN A 71 10.37 11.71 -1.97
C GLN A 71 8.85 11.73 -2.20
N GLY A 72 8.43 11.56 -3.43
CA GLY A 72 7.04 11.67 -3.86
C GLY A 72 6.59 13.11 -4.02
N ILE A 73 6.82 13.99 -3.05
CA ILE A 73 6.46 15.40 -3.10
C ILE A 73 7.11 16.07 -4.32
N MET A 74 8.42 15.88 -4.48
CA MET A 74 9.15 16.42 -5.64
C MET A 74 8.73 15.75 -6.94
N GLY A 75 8.43 14.45 -6.92
CA GLY A 75 7.89 13.76 -8.09
C GLY A 75 6.58 14.36 -8.57
N GLY A 76 5.65 14.63 -7.65
CA GLY A 76 4.39 15.32 -7.96
C GLY A 76 4.61 16.74 -8.49
N HIS A 77 5.48 17.52 -7.86
CA HIS A 77 5.83 18.86 -8.32
C HIS A 77 6.44 18.84 -9.73
N PHE A 78 7.36 17.94 -10.01
CA PHE A 78 7.95 17.79 -11.34
C PHE A 78 6.92 17.41 -12.39
N ALA A 79 5.95 16.55 -12.05
CA ALA A 79 4.86 16.18 -12.92
C ALA A 79 3.96 17.38 -13.24
N GLU A 80 3.59 18.16 -12.23
CA GLU A 80 2.78 19.37 -12.40
C GLU A 80 3.45 20.41 -13.32
N VAL A 81 4.74 20.72 -13.06
CA VAL A 81 5.53 21.67 -13.87
C VAL A 81 5.69 21.22 -15.32
N GLN A 82 5.68 19.91 -15.57
CA GLN A 82 5.77 19.34 -16.93
C GLN A 82 4.42 19.16 -17.61
N GLY A 83 3.32 19.65 -17.00
CA GLY A 83 2.00 19.66 -17.59
C GLY A 83 1.26 18.32 -17.56
N PHE A 84 1.65 17.40 -16.68
CA PHE A 84 0.84 16.21 -16.42
C PHE A 84 -0.48 16.58 -15.76
N ASP A 85 -1.48 15.73 -15.93
CA ASP A 85 -2.77 15.90 -15.27
C ASP A 85 -2.60 16.08 -13.75
N LYS A 86 -3.41 16.98 -13.15
CA LYS A 86 -3.32 17.30 -11.71
C LYS A 86 -3.57 16.10 -10.81
N GLU A 87 -4.45 15.18 -11.22
CA GLU A 87 -4.71 13.97 -10.44
C GLU A 87 -3.53 12.99 -10.51
N ILE A 88 -2.81 12.93 -11.65
CA ILE A 88 -1.56 12.19 -11.79
C ILE A 88 -0.48 12.79 -10.89
N ALA A 89 -0.27 14.10 -10.95
CA ALA A 89 0.73 14.79 -10.12
C ALA A 89 0.43 14.59 -8.63
N LEU A 90 -0.83 14.71 -8.23
CA LEU A 90 -1.26 14.45 -6.83
C LEU A 90 -1.02 13.00 -6.44
N ALA A 91 -1.37 12.03 -7.29
CA ALA A 91 -1.15 10.62 -7.00
C ALA A 91 0.33 10.31 -6.77
N ILE A 92 1.22 10.89 -7.59
CA ILE A 92 2.66 10.77 -7.42
C ILE A 92 3.11 11.38 -6.09
N SER A 93 2.60 12.55 -5.73
CA SER A 93 2.93 13.21 -4.46
C SER A 93 2.49 12.40 -3.24
N GLU A 94 1.35 11.71 -3.32
CA GLU A 94 0.71 11.02 -2.19
C GLU A 94 1.03 9.51 -2.11
N HIS A 95 1.75 8.92 -3.06
CA HIS A 95 1.84 7.46 -3.14
C HIS A 95 2.56 6.78 -1.96
N TYR A 96 3.36 7.52 -1.20
CA TYR A 96 3.91 7.01 0.06
C TYR A 96 2.93 7.06 1.22
N GLN A 97 1.85 7.87 1.11
CA GLN A 97 0.84 7.99 2.15
C GLN A 97 -0.10 6.76 2.19
N PRO A 98 -0.70 6.47 3.35
CA PRO A 98 -0.37 6.98 4.67
C PRO A 98 0.92 6.34 5.21
N VAL A 99 1.70 7.11 5.98
CA VAL A 99 2.99 6.66 6.57
C VAL A 99 2.86 6.20 8.02
N GLY A 100 1.68 6.27 8.62
CA GLY A 100 1.41 5.86 10.00
C GLY A 100 -0.07 5.99 10.35
N LEU A 101 -0.41 5.65 11.60
CA LEU A 101 -1.80 5.67 12.10
C LEU A 101 -2.44 7.06 11.98
N ASP A 102 -1.73 8.09 12.38
CA ASP A 102 -2.24 9.46 12.44
C ASP A 102 -2.03 10.25 11.15
N SER A 103 -1.34 9.67 10.17
CA SER A 103 -1.10 10.35 8.89
C SER A 103 -2.37 10.42 8.03
N LYS A 104 -2.47 11.45 7.21
CA LYS A 104 -3.57 11.58 6.24
C LYS A 104 -3.57 10.42 5.26
N THR A 105 -4.77 9.98 4.90
CA THR A 105 -4.98 8.94 3.90
C THR A 105 -5.42 9.58 2.58
N PRO A 106 -4.78 9.27 1.45
CA PRO A 106 -5.20 9.71 0.13
C PRO A 106 -6.69 9.43 -0.12
N LYS A 107 -7.37 10.38 -0.75
CA LYS A 107 -8.83 10.31 -1.00
C LYS A 107 -9.20 10.19 -2.47
N LYS A 108 -8.31 10.65 -3.36
CA LYS A 108 -8.55 10.58 -4.80
C LYS A 108 -8.29 9.16 -5.32
N PRO A 109 -9.10 8.65 -6.26
CA PRO A 109 -8.96 7.28 -6.75
C PRO A 109 -7.58 6.95 -7.31
N PHE A 110 -6.96 7.85 -8.06
CA PHE A 110 -5.59 7.66 -8.58
C PHE A 110 -4.55 7.58 -7.46
N SER A 111 -4.66 8.43 -6.44
CA SER A 111 -3.77 8.40 -5.26
C SER A 111 -3.95 7.11 -4.47
N ILE A 112 -5.19 6.63 -4.31
CA ILE A 112 -5.49 5.35 -3.64
C ILE A 112 -4.86 4.20 -4.43
N ALA A 113 -5.06 4.17 -5.76
CA ALA A 113 -4.51 3.13 -6.62
C ALA A 113 -2.99 3.05 -6.52
N LEU A 114 -2.31 4.18 -6.68
CA LEU A 114 -0.86 4.22 -6.71
C LEU A 114 -0.25 3.88 -5.34
N ALA A 115 -0.82 4.41 -4.25
CA ALA A 115 -0.38 4.11 -2.89
C ALA A 115 -0.59 2.63 -2.51
N LEU A 116 -1.74 2.05 -2.89
CA LEU A 116 -2.02 0.63 -2.66
C LEU A 116 -1.05 -0.26 -3.44
N THR A 117 -0.83 0.07 -4.71
CA THR A 117 0.11 -0.63 -5.60
C THR A 117 1.54 -0.66 -5.03
N ASP A 118 2.06 0.48 -4.59
CA ASP A 118 3.42 0.57 -4.02
C ASP A 118 3.56 -0.28 -2.74
N LYS A 119 2.55 -0.22 -1.86
CA LYS A 119 2.56 -0.97 -0.60
C LYS A 119 2.41 -2.48 -0.80
N ILE A 120 1.54 -2.92 -1.69
CA ILE A 120 1.36 -4.35 -2.00
C ILE A 120 2.62 -4.92 -2.66
N ASP A 121 3.20 -4.25 -3.68
CA ASP A 121 4.46 -4.69 -4.31
C ASP A 121 5.59 -4.83 -3.28
N THR A 122 5.73 -3.84 -2.39
CA THR A 122 6.72 -3.86 -1.31
C THR A 122 6.51 -5.05 -0.37
N LEU A 123 5.30 -5.22 0.16
CA LEU A 123 4.98 -6.29 1.11
C LEU A 123 5.23 -7.68 0.48
N VAL A 124 4.73 -7.90 -0.73
CA VAL A 124 4.89 -9.17 -1.45
C VAL A 124 6.36 -9.47 -1.70
N GLY A 125 7.14 -8.49 -2.18
CA GLY A 125 8.55 -8.66 -2.45
C GLY A 125 9.34 -9.06 -1.20
N PHE A 126 9.22 -8.29 -0.12
CA PHE A 126 9.99 -8.55 1.10
C PHE A 126 9.58 -9.86 1.79
N PHE A 127 8.29 -10.21 1.82
CA PHE A 127 7.86 -11.51 2.33
C PHE A 127 8.37 -12.66 1.46
N GLY A 128 8.37 -12.48 0.13
CA GLY A 128 8.89 -13.47 -0.81
C GLY A 128 10.35 -13.82 -0.61
N ILE A 129 11.20 -12.84 -0.31
CA ILE A 129 12.63 -13.04 -0.02
C ILE A 129 12.91 -13.26 1.48
N ASN A 130 11.88 -13.58 2.27
CA ASN A 130 11.95 -13.87 3.70
C ASN A 130 12.53 -12.73 4.58
N GLN A 131 12.38 -11.47 4.14
CA GLN A 131 12.77 -10.27 4.91
C GLN A 131 11.55 -9.73 5.68
N LYS A 132 11.08 -10.50 6.66
CA LYS A 132 9.90 -10.18 7.47
C LYS A 132 10.27 -9.36 8.70
N PRO A 133 9.34 -8.52 9.24
CA PRO A 133 9.55 -7.88 10.53
C PRO A 133 9.60 -8.93 11.64
N THR A 134 10.50 -8.73 12.60
CA THR A 134 10.56 -9.51 13.84
C THR A 134 9.87 -8.75 14.97
N SER A 135 9.69 -9.35 16.15
CA SER A 135 9.05 -8.68 17.31
C SER A 135 9.65 -7.29 17.60
N SER A 136 10.96 -7.15 17.47
CA SER A 136 11.70 -5.92 17.83
C SER A 136 12.19 -5.09 16.65
N LYS A 137 12.24 -5.64 15.41
CA LYS A 137 12.84 -4.96 14.25
C LYS A 137 11.89 -4.93 13.06
N ASP A 138 11.83 -3.78 12.40
CA ASP A 138 11.12 -3.56 11.15
C ASP A 138 11.93 -2.61 10.24
N PRO A 139 13.09 -3.05 9.74
CA PRO A 139 14.03 -2.19 9.04
C PRO A 139 13.46 -1.66 7.71
N TYR A 140 12.46 -2.33 7.15
CA TYR A 140 11.85 -1.97 5.86
C TYR A 140 10.47 -1.35 6.00
N ALA A 141 10.07 -0.99 7.22
CA ALA A 141 8.78 -0.36 7.52
C ALA A 141 7.56 -1.16 7.02
N LEU A 142 7.64 -2.49 7.02
CA LEU A 142 6.56 -3.35 6.52
C LEU A 142 5.28 -3.26 7.37
N ARG A 143 5.42 -3.02 8.71
CA ARG A 143 4.27 -2.75 9.57
C ARG A 143 3.54 -1.47 9.16
N ARG A 144 4.29 -0.41 8.81
CA ARG A 144 3.72 0.85 8.31
C ARG A 144 3.07 0.65 6.95
N SER A 145 3.69 -0.12 6.06
CA SER A 145 3.12 -0.45 4.75
C SER A 145 1.81 -1.22 4.88
N ALA A 146 1.75 -2.22 5.76
CA ALA A 146 0.53 -3.00 6.02
C ALA A 146 -0.59 -2.15 6.64
N LEU A 147 -0.27 -1.29 7.63
CA LEU A 147 -1.22 -0.33 8.17
C LEU A 147 -1.69 0.67 7.10
N GLY A 148 -0.81 1.04 6.18
CA GLY A 148 -1.15 1.87 5.03
C GLY A 148 -2.19 1.23 4.13
N VAL A 149 -2.04 -0.07 3.81
CA VAL A 149 -3.07 -0.83 3.07
C VAL A 149 -4.40 -0.78 3.81
N ILE A 150 -4.41 -1.12 5.10
CA ILE A 150 -5.62 -1.14 5.92
C ILE A 150 -6.32 0.22 5.94
N LYS A 151 -5.57 1.30 6.16
CA LYS A 151 -6.12 2.66 6.16
C LYS A 151 -6.67 3.07 4.81
N LEU A 152 -5.97 2.74 3.71
CA LEU A 152 -6.47 3.04 2.35
C LEU A 152 -7.83 2.40 2.11
N LEU A 153 -8.06 1.18 2.59
CA LEU A 153 -9.34 0.48 2.45
C LEU A 153 -10.42 1.06 3.36
N ILE A 154 -10.13 1.17 4.65
CA ILE A 154 -11.12 1.55 5.67
C ILE A 154 -11.51 3.02 5.52
N ASP A 155 -10.54 3.94 5.47
CA ASP A 155 -10.79 5.39 5.43
C ASP A 155 -11.46 5.85 4.13
N ASN A 156 -11.39 5.03 3.06
CA ASN A 156 -12.02 5.28 1.77
C ASN A 156 -13.24 4.38 1.51
N ASN A 157 -13.62 3.56 2.49
CA ASN A 157 -14.75 2.63 2.34
C ASN A 157 -14.64 1.73 1.10
N LYS A 158 -13.43 1.17 0.86
CA LYS A 158 -13.15 0.32 -0.30
C LYS A 158 -13.00 -1.14 0.13
N GLU A 159 -13.42 -2.03 -0.75
CA GLU A 159 -13.14 -3.46 -0.67
C GLU A 159 -12.26 -3.84 -1.86
N PHE A 160 -11.27 -4.68 -1.60
CA PHE A 160 -10.44 -5.28 -2.64
C PHE A 160 -10.20 -6.74 -2.29
N LYS A 161 -10.13 -7.57 -3.31
CA LYS A 161 -9.68 -8.97 -3.16
C LYS A 161 -8.18 -9.00 -2.92
N ILE A 162 -7.79 -8.76 -1.68
CA ILE A 162 -6.38 -8.61 -1.27
C ILE A 162 -5.56 -9.86 -1.60
N LYS A 163 -6.15 -11.04 -1.47
CA LYS A 163 -5.49 -12.30 -1.87
C LYS A 163 -5.16 -12.34 -3.35
N ASP A 164 -6.07 -11.86 -4.21
CA ASP A 164 -5.85 -11.80 -5.65
C ASP A 164 -4.73 -10.81 -5.98
N LEU A 165 -4.70 -9.63 -5.31
CA LEU A 165 -3.61 -8.66 -5.47
C LEU A 165 -2.25 -9.24 -5.02
N ILE A 166 -2.21 -9.95 -3.90
CA ILE A 166 -1.01 -10.63 -3.41
C ILE A 166 -0.55 -11.70 -4.41
N SER A 167 -1.47 -12.53 -4.89
CA SER A 167 -1.17 -13.59 -5.85
C SER A 167 -0.65 -13.01 -7.17
N TYR A 168 -1.31 -12.00 -7.71
CA TYR A 168 -0.89 -11.34 -8.94
C TYR A 168 0.46 -10.63 -8.78
N SER A 169 0.67 -9.89 -7.70
CA SER A 169 1.97 -9.28 -7.42
C SER A 169 3.08 -10.33 -7.30
N THR A 170 2.79 -11.50 -6.69
CA THR A 170 3.73 -12.62 -6.62
C THR A 170 4.11 -13.13 -8.01
N SER A 171 3.13 -13.29 -8.91
CA SER A 171 3.42 -13.72 -10.29
C SER A 171 4.29 -12.71 -11.03
N LEU A 172 4.05 -11.41 -10.84
CA LEU A 172 4.84 -10.34 -11.46
C LEU A 172 6.32 -10.38 -11.04
N HIS A 173 6.61 -10.70 -9.77
CA HIS A 173 7.99 -10.89 -9.32
C HIS A 173 8.63 -12.11 -9.98
N LYS A 174 7.91 -13.23 -10.05
CA LYS A 174 8.39 -14.47 -10.71
C LYS A 174 8.63 -14.27 -12.20
N ASP A 175 7.75 -13.56 -12.89
CA ASP A 175 7.88 -13.24 -14.33
C ASP A 175 9.13 -12.40 -14.62
N GLN A 176 9.61 -11.61 -13.66
CA GLN A 176 10.88 -10.90 -13.76
C GLN A 176 12.10 -11.77 -13.38
N GLY A 177 11.89 -13.05 -13.06
CA GLY A 177 12.96 -13.99 -12.72
C GLY A 177 13.40 -13.94 -11.24
N PHE A 178 12.67 -13.23 -10.37
CA PHE A 178 12.99 -13.24 -8.94
C PHE A 178 12.56 -14.54 -8.26
N ILE A 179 13.46 -15.13 -7.50
CA ILE A 179 13.23 -16.38 -6.78
C ILE A 179 12.75 -16.05 -5.37
N PHE A 180 11.54 -16.44 -5.05
CA PHE A 180 11.05 -16.37 -3.69
C PHE A 180 11.57 -17.55 -2.89
N SER A 181 12.38 -17.26 -1.88
CA SER A 181 12.90 -18.24 -0.94
C SER A 181 11.89 -18.76 0.08
N ASN A 182 10.73 -18.12 0.15
CA ASN A 182 9.66 -18.46 1.07
C ASN A 182 8.39 -18.90 0.30
N GLU A 183 8.17 -20.19 0.21
CA GLU A 183 6.99 -20.76 -0.46
C GLU A 183 5.68 -20.40 0.26
N SER A 184 5.72 -20.20 1.57
CA SER A 184 4.57 -19.80 2.39
C SER A 184 4.31 -18.28 2.41
N SER A 185 5.07 -17.49 1.66
CA SER A 185 5.08 -16.02 1.74
C SER A 185 3.71 -15.38 1.59
N GLN A 186 2.85 -15.88 0.70
CA GLN A 186 1.50 -15.33 0.49
C GLN A 186 0.60 -15.56 1.71
N LYS A 187 0.67 -16.76 2.33
CA LYS A 187 -0.08 -17.06 3.53
C LYS A 187 0.41 -16.22 4.71
N GLU A 188 1.71 -16.18 4.91
CA GLU A 188 2.32 -15.40 5.99
C GLU A 188 2.03 -13.88 5.86
N LEU A 189 2.05 -13.35 4.64
CA LEU A 189 1.65 -11.98 4.40
C LEU A 189 0.16 -11.76 4.70
N SER A 190 -0.69 -12.71 4.33
CA SER A 190 -2.13 -12.65 4.64
C SER A 190 -2.38 -12.65 6.16
N ASP A 191 -1.70 -13.52 6.89
CA ASP A 191 -1.77 -13.59 8.34
C ASP A 191 -1.23 -12.28 8.98
N PHE A 192 -0.12 -11.77 8.46
CA PHE A 192 0.46 -10.50 8.91
C PHE A 192 -0.48 -9.31 8.70
N LEU A 193 -1.13 -9.20 7.55
CA LEU A 193 -2.12 -8.15 7.28
C LEU A 193 -3.32 -8.26 8.24
N MET A 194 -3.78 -9.48 8.53
CA MET A 194 -4.86 -9.70 9.49
C MET A 194 -4.46 -9.29 10.91
N ASP A 195 -3.23 -9.58 11.32
CA ASP A 195 -2.70 -9.14 12.62
C ASP A 195 -2.58 -7.60 12.70
N ARG A 196 -2.23 -6.95 11.61
CA ARG A 196 -2.20 -5.47 11.54
C ARG A 196 -3.60 -4.87 11.55
N LEU A 197 -4.60 -5.53 10.96
CA LEU A 197 -6.01 -5.13 11.09
C LEU A 197 -6.50 -5.23 12.54
N LYS A 198 -6.18 -6.32 13.25
CA LYS A 198 -6.46 -6.45 14.69
C LYS A 198 -5.83 -5.31 15.49
N TYR A 199 -4.56 -5.04 15.24
CA TYR A 199 -3.85 -3.92 15.87
C TYR A 199 -4.56 -2.58 15.59
N TYR A 200 -4.89 -2.29 14.32
CA TYR A 200 -5.61 -1.07 13.94
C TYR A 200 -6.94 -0.91 14.69
N MET A 201 -7.72 -2.00 14.79
CA MET A 201 -8.99 -1.99 15.51
C MET A 201 -8.82 -1.76 17.02
N LYS A 202 -7.77 -2.32 17.64
CA LYS A 202 -7.42 -2.05 19.04
C LYS A 202 -7.08 -0.58 19.29
N GLU A 203 -6.31 0.04 18.40
CA GLU A 203 -6.01 1.48 18.47
C GLU A 203 -7.27 2.35 18.33
N LYS A 204 -8.29 1.87 17.61
CA LYS A 204 -9.63 2.48 17.54
C LYS A 204 -10.53 2.16 18.75
N LYS A 205 -9.97 1.58 19.83
CA LYS A 205 -10.66 1.25 21.07
C LYS A 205 -11.81 0.24 20.90
N ILE A 206 -11.74 -0.61 19.90
CA ILE A 206 -12.67 -1.74 19.76
C ILE A 206 -12.24 -2.86 20.69
N ARG A 207 -13.18 -3.44 21.40
CA ARG A 207 -12.94 -4.51 22.38
C ARG A 207 -12.38 -5.77 21.71
N PRO A 208 -11.40 -6.48 22.34
CA PRO A 208 -10.76 -7.66 21.77
C PRO A 208 -11.74 -8.78 21.38
N GLU A 209 -12.75 -9.05 22.21
CA GLU A 209 -13.75 -10.08 21.93
C GLU A 209 -14.60 -9.77 20.70
N ILE A 210 -14.90 -8.49 20.45
CA ILE A 210 -15.63 -8.04 19.26
C ILE A 210 -14.75 -8.16 18.01
N ILE A 211 -13.45 -7.84 18.12
CA ILE A 211 -12.48 -8.00 17.05
C ILE A 211 -12.41 -9.46 16.61
N GLU A 212 -12.21 -10.39 17.56
CA GLU A 212 -12.10 -11.81 17.23
C GLU A 212 -13.39 -12.38 16.64
N ALA A 213 -14.56 -12.01 17.17
CA ALA A 213 -15.85 -12.42 16.63
C ALA A 213 -16.08 -11.90 15.19
N SER A 214 -15.65 -10.65 14.90
CA SER A 214 -15.82 -10.05 13.58
C SER A 214 -14.90 -10.69 12.53
N ILE A 215 -13.68 -11.07 12.91
CA ILE A 215 -12.70 -11.71 12.01
C ILE A 215 -13.13 -13.14 11.66
N LYS A 216 -13.61 -13.92 12.64
CA LYS A 216 -14.09 -15.30 12.40
C LYS A 216 -15.19 -15.38 11.32
N ALA A 217 -15.97 -14.33 11.16
CA ALA A 217 -17.07 -14.29 10.22
C ALA A 217 -16.65 -13.94 8.77
N HIS A 218 -15.43 -13.43 8.56
CA HIS A 218 -14.97 -12.90 7.27
C HIS A 218 -13.48 -13.16 7.07
N GLY A 219 -13.06 -13.27 5.80
CA GLY A 219 -11.65 -13.40 5.43
C GLY A 219 -10.97 -12.06 5.10
N LEU A 220 -9.69 -12.13 4.72
CA LEU A 220 -8.82 -10.99 4.40
C LEU A 220 -9.40 -10.04 3.33
N ASP A 221 -10.17 -10.57 2.38
CA ASP A 221 -10.78 -9.79 1.29
C ASP A 221 -11.93 -8.88 1.74
N HIS A 222 -12.27 -8.91 3.03
CA HIS A 222 -13.39 -8.16 3.61
C HIS A 222 -12.96 -7.25 4.77
N MET A 223 -11.74 -6.69 4.72
CA MET A 223 -11.19 -5.88 5.81
C MET A 223 -12.10 -4.73 6.25
N ASN A 224 -12.67 -4.00 5.28
CA ASN A 224 -13.57 -2.90 5.58
C ASN A 224 -14.89 -3.37 6.20
N LYS A 225 -15.45 -4.50 5.73
CA LYS A 225 -16.64 -5.11 6.34
C LYS A 225 -16.37 -5.58 7.77
N ILE A 226 -15.22 -6.22 8.01
CA ILE A 226 -14.77 -6.63 9.35
C ILE A 226 -14.74 -5.41 10.29
N TYR A 227 -14.07 -4.33 9.85
CA TYR A 227 -13.96 -3.11 10.64
C TYR A 227 -15.32 -2.47 10.93
N LYS A 228 -16.18 -2.31 9.92
CA LYS A 228 -17.53 -1.75 10.09
C LYS A 228 -18.36 -2.56 11.07
N LYS A 229 -18.37 -3.89 10.92
CA LYS A 229 -19.10 -4.78 11.82
C LYS A 229 -18.59 -4.63 13.26
N ALA A 230 -17.28 -4.68 13.44
CA ALA A 230 -16.65 -4.54 14.76
C ALA A 230 -16.95 -3.17 15.38
N SER A 231 -16.84 -2.09 14.61
CA SER A 231 -17.12 -0.73 15.08
C SER A 231 -18.57 -0.54 15.48
N THR A 232 -19.53 -1.03 14.66
CA THR A 232 -20.95 -0.97 14.96
C THR A 232 -21.31 -1.74 16.21
N LEU A 233 -20.84 -2.98 16.34
CA LEU A 233 -21.08 -3.80 17.54
C LEU A 233 -20.51 -3.16 18.80
N ASN A 234 -19.26 -2.63 18.71
CA ASN A 234 -18.62 -1.95 19.82
C ASN A 234 -19.43 -0.72 20.28
N GLY A 235 -19.97 0.06 19.34
CA GLY A 235 -20.81 1.20 19.65
C GLY A 235 -22.16 0.83 20.30
N LEU A 236 -22.78 -0.27 19.84
CA LEU A 236 -24.04 -0.76 20.42
C LEU A 236 -23.84 -1.25 21.87
N ILE A 237 -22.82 -2.09 22.09
CA ILE A 237 -22.52 -2.62 23.43
C ILE A 237 -22.15 -1.49 24.40
N SER A 238 -21.42 -0.47 23.95
CA SER A 238 -21.08 0.67 24.80
C SER A 238 -22.29 1.51 25.22
N LYS A 239 -23.32 1.58 24.39
CA LYS A 239 -24.59 2.26 24.73
C LYS A 239 -25.39 1.44 25.75
N VAL A 240 -25.60 0.14 25.49
CA VAL A 240 -26.35 -0.75 26.38
C VAL A 240 -25.73 -0.78 27.78
N ILE A 241 -24.41 -0.95 27.89
CA ILE A 241 -23.74 -0.93 29.20
C ILE A 241 -23.82 0.45 29.88
N GLY A 242 -23.87 1.54 29.09
CA GLY A 242 -24.01 2.89 29.63
C GLY A 242 -25.44 3.17 30.15
N GLU A 243 -26.47 2.56 29.56
CA GLU A 243 -27.86 2.67 29.99
C GLU A 243 -28.15 1.85 31.26
N ASP A 244 -27.45 0.74 31.47
CA ASP A 244 -27.57 -0.12 32.68
C ASP A 244 -26.85 0.47 33.92
N ILE A 245 -26.13 1.59 33.81
CA ILE A 245 -25.37 2.23 34.90
C ILE A 245 -26.05 3.52 35.40
N ILE A 246 -27.16 3.95 34.78
CA ILE A 246 -27.97 5.10 35.19
C ILE A 246 -29.29 4.62 35.79
#